data_4e9e0dbce5d0c02935537bf262dbbb06
#
_entry.id   4e9e0dbce5d0c02935537bf262dbbb06
#
_cell.length_a   1.000
_cell.length_b   1.000
_cell.length_c   1.000
_cell.angle_alpha   90.00
_cell.angle_beta   90.00
_cell.angle_gamma   90.00
#
_symmetry.space_group_name_H-M   'P 1'
#
loop_
_entity.id
_entity.type
_entity.pdbx_description
1 polymer ?
#
loop_
_entity_poly.entity_id
_entity_poly.type
_entity_poly.pdbx_seq_one_letter_code
_entity_poly.pdbx_strand_id
1 'polypeptide(L)'
;MTQKIFFCLIISLTIAPGFLYSGSNSNIQNELAGRLISEGFENVRVIAGESRVMISYENRIFRFDVDAVKHVIELTVPLLSDNQKIILVPLNRKIPIIVLEMNVPDCKDYLTGSITGEEFSEKMLIDFNTDEINKELEKQEIENSSSYKLDVVVKPSLNLQFGPFTQPVLYQVNVIPDIKTSLWEGMSLNYEMIVPIKNEFGSRQDSVRPGIVALNQTLRLPDDIFVSTSAGIFTQERYGWDVEARKFFASGNMSLGFNYGLTSYISYSGLRKFFYSKAFTWTGSISFEYRLTNYDLTLGISGGRYLYGDNTIRFDINREFGEVEIGFFALKSDKGVTNGGIKFSIPLLPSRNMKPGLARISVADQFERSYLVRSNIDDLIGLRYNTGNRLENFTKKLNPLFVKRIFRYRL
;
A
#
# COMPACT_ATOMS: atom_id res chain seq x y z
N MET A 1 -56.33 -17.72 45.72
CA MET A 1 -56.54 -18.55 44.52
C MET A 1 -55.50 -18.16 43.49
N THR A 2 -54.41 -18.88 43.51
CA THR A 2 -53.19 -18.57 42.72
C THR A 2 -53.08 -19.59 41.59
N GLN A 3 -53.24 -19.15 40.34
CA GLN A 3 -53.01 -20.01 39.15
C GLN A 3 -51.55 -19.85 38.72
N LYS A 4 -50.82 -20.94 38.79
CA LYS A 4 -49.49 -21.09 38.24
C LYS A 4 -49.63 -21.49 36.75
N ILE A 5 -49.11 -20.64 35.85
CA ILE A 5 -48.95 -20.93 34.44
C ILE A 5 -47.59 -21.56 34.24
N PHE A 6 -47.56 -22.83 33.81
CA PHE A 6 -46.36 -23.56 33.38
C PHE A 6 -46.07 -23.23 31.90
N PHE A 7 -44.94 -22.61 31.65
CA PHE A 7 -44.44 -22.38 30.29
C PHE A 7 -43.52 -23.58 29.92
N CYS A 8 -43.99 -24.44 29.01
CA CYS A 8 -43.19 -25.50 28.42
C CYS A 8 -42.35 -24.91 27.29
N LEU A 9 -41.03 -24.84 27.48
CA LEU A 9 -40.08 -24.48 26.47
C LEU A 9 -39.74 -25.72 25.61
N ILE A 10 -40.28 -25.78 24.40
CA ILE A 10 -39.92 -26.81 23.43
C ILE A 10 -38.63 -26.30 22.71
N ILE A 11 -37.49 -26.90 23.05
CA ILE A 11 -36.24 -26.73 22.31
C ILE A 11 -36.29 -27.65 21.10
N SER A 12 -36.60 -27.09 19.93
CA SER A 12 -36.42 -27.78 18.66
C SER A 12 -34.94 -27.77 18.27
N LEU A 13 -34.30 -28.93 18.39
CA LEU A 13 -32.95 -29.16 17.90
C LEU A 13 -33.04 -29.23 16.36
N THR A 14 -32.78 -28.15 15.65
CA THR A 14 -32.52 -28.17 14.22
C THR A 14 -31.10 -28.70 14.01
N ILE A 15 -30.96 -29.95 13.64
CA ILE A 15 -29.73 -30.55 13.13
C ILE A 15 -29.48 -29.89 11.76
N ALA A 16 -28.56 -28.92 11.72
CA ALA A 16 -28.01 -28.45 10.45
C ALA A 16 -27.27 -29.61 9.77
N PRO A 17 -27.44 -29.83 8.47
CA PRO A 17 -26.68 -30.87 7.76
C PRO A 17 -25.20 -30.43 7.81
N GLY A 18 -24.41 -31.15 8.60
CA GLY A 18 -22.96 -31.02 8.58
C GLY A 18 -22.47 -31.40 7.19
N PHE A 19 -21.89 -30.41 6.48
CA PHE A 19 -21.09 -30.69 5.29
C PHE A 19 -19.91 -31.55 5.75
N LEU A 20 -19.93 -32.84 5.41
CA LEU A 20 -18.79 -33.72 5.52
C LEU A 20 -17.74 -33.24 4.53
N TYR A 21 -16.82 -32.36 4.97
CA TYR A 21 -15.60 -32.06 4.24
C TYR A 21 -14.76 -33.35 4.15
N SER A 22 -14.46 -33.77 2.93
CA SER A 22 -13.61 -34.94 2.66
C SER A 22 -12.26 -34.76 3.38
N GLY A 23 -11.84 -35.76 4.18
CA GLY A 23 -10.66 -35.66 5.05
C GLY A 23 -9.32 -35.42 4.34
N SER A 24 -9.23 -35.55 3.01
CA SER A 24 -8.06 -35.25 2.20
C SER A 24 -7.87 -33.71 1.99
N ASN A 25 -8.95 -32.98 1.80
CA ASN A 25 -8.90 -31.54 1.53
C ASN A 25 -8.55 -30.73 2.79
N SER A 26 -8.98 -31.18 3.97
CA SER A 26 -8.61 -30.54 5.24
C SER A 26 -7.12 -30.70 5.56
N ASN A 27 -6.50 -31.80 5.16
CA ASN A 27 -5.06 -32.03 5.33
C ASN A 27 -4.23 -31.05 4.47
N ILE A 28 -4.58 -30.91 3.18
CA ILE A 28 -3.93 -29.95 2.26
C ILE A 28 -4.09 -28.52 2.77
N GLN A 29 -5.29 -28.15 3.22
CA GLN A 29 -5.57 -26.81 3.78
C GLN A 29 -4.66 -26.50 4.96
N ASN A 30 -4.59 -27.37 5.97
CA ASN A 30 -3.77 -27.16 7.16
C ASN A 30 -2.26 -27.18 6.84
N GLU A 31 -1.82 -28.07 5.96
CA GLU A 31 -0.42 -28.14 5.55
C GLU A 31 -0.01 -26.85 4.82
N LEU A 32 -0.84 -26.38 3.89
CA LEU A 32 -0.54 -25.16 3.13
C LEU A 32 -0.56 -23.93 4.01
N ALA A 33 -1.55 -23.77 4.90
CA ALA A 33 -1.58 -22.69 5.88
C ALA A 33 -0.33 -22.70 6.77
N GLY A 34 0.06 -23.87 7.29
CA GLY A 34 1.27 -24.03 8.08
C GLY A 34 2.55 -23.66 7.32
N ARG A 35 2.68 -24.04 6.04
CA ARG A 35 3.82 -23.66 5.20
C ARG A 35 3.88 -22.14 4.99
N LEU A 36 2.76 -21.49 4.66
CA LEU A 36 2.69 -20.04 4.48
C LEU A 36 3.08 -19.28 5.75
N ILE A 37 2.54 -19.70 6.89
CA ILE A 37 2.84 -19.09 8.19
C ILE A 37 4.32 -19.29 8.56
N SER A 38 4.86 -20.48 8.32
CA SER A 38 6.27 -20.77 8.59
C SER A 38 7.22 -19.92 7.76
N GLU A 39 6.81 -19.55 6.54
CA GLU A 39 7.52 -18.59 5.70
C GLU A 39 7.36 -17.13 6.15
N GLY A 40 6.37 -16.85 7.02
CA GLY A 40 6.14 -15.53 7.64
C GLY A 40 5.03 -14.71 6.98
N PHE A 41 4.18 -15.33 6.17
CA PHE A 41 2.95 -14.68 5.71
C PHE A 41 1.97 -14.48 6.88
N GLU A 42 1.25 -13.38 6.85
CA GLU A 42 0.28 -13.01 7.87
C GLU A 42 -1.14 -12.99 7.28
N ASN A 43 -2.14 -12.98 8.18
CA ASN A 43 -3.56 -12.95 7.81
C ASN A 43 -3.93 -14.05 6.81
N VAL A 44 -3.39 -15.25 7.04
CA VAL A 44 -3.55 -16.40 6.13
C VAL A 44 -4.93 -17.01 6.30
N ARG A 45 -5.60 -17.25 5.18
CA ARG A 45 -6.77 -18.13 5.06
C ARG A 45 -6.59 -19.03 3.86
N VAL A 46 -6.91 -20.30 4.01
CA VAL A 46 -6.84 -21.29 2.94
C VAL A 46 -8.14 -22.07 2.88
N ILE A 47 -8.69 -22.23 1.69
CA ILE A 47 -9.80 -23.14 1.41
C ILE A 47 -9.36 -24.07 0.29
N ALA A 48 -9.25 -25.36 0.60
CA ALA A 48 -8.89 -26.39 -0.38
C ALA A 48 -10.14 -27.15 -0.82
N GLY A 49 -10.52 -26.98 -2.09
CA GLY A 49 -11.60 -27.72 -2.76
C GLY A 49 -11.05 -28.73 -3.76
N GLU A 50 -11.93 -29.53 -4.37
CA GLU A 50 -11.55 -30.54 -5.37
C GLU A 50 -11.05 -29.93 -6.67
N SER A 51 -11.65 -28.82 -7.11
CA SER A 51 -11.32 -28.13 -8.38
C SER A 51 -10.50 -26.85 -8.21
N ARG A 52 -10.44 -26.29 -7.01
CA ARG A 52 -9.73 -25.03 -6.75
C ARG A 52 -9.23 -24.92 -5.32
N VAL A 53 -8.11 -24.22 -5.16
CA VAL A 53 -7.60 -23.79 -3.85
C VAL A 53 -7.59 -22.28 -3.81
N MET A 54 -8.18 -21.69 -2.77
CA MET A 54 -8.25 -20.25 -2.54
C MET A 54 -7.39 -19.90 -1.34
N ILE A 55 -6.56 -18.87 -1.49
CA ILE A 55 -5.59 -18.44 -0.49
C ILE A 55 -5.66 -16.91 -0.37
N SER A 56 -5.95 -16.38 0.83
CA SER A 56 -5.64 -14.99 1.14
C SER A 56 -4.42 -14.93 2.06
N TYR A 57 -3.61 -13.91 1.88
CA TYR A 57 -2.39 -13.69 2.67
C TYR A 57 -1.98 -12.22 2.63
N GLU A 58 -1.28 -11.77 3.65
CA GLU A 58 -0.61 -10.47 3.69
C GLU A 58 0.91 -10.65 3.61
N ASN A 59 1.53 -9.98 2.64
CA ASN A 59 2.97 -10.00 2.44
C ASN A 59 3.65 -9.03 3.41
N ARG A 60 4.53 -9.55 4.27
CA ARG A 60 5.40 -8.77 5.16
C ARG A 60 6.88 -9.07 4.97
N ILE A 61 7.19 -9.99 4.07
CA ILE A 61 8.54 -10.56 3.91
C ILE A 61 9.21 -10.02 2.66
N PHE A 62 8.51 -10.04 1.55
CA PHE A 62 9.05 -9.60 0.28
C PHE A 62 8.81 -8.11 0.06
N ARG A 63 9.84 -7.40 -0.41
CA ARG A 63 9.75 -5.99 -0.78
C ARG A 63 8.68 -5.73 -1.85
N PHE A 64 8.52 -6.69 -2.78
CA PHE A 64 7.50 -6.63 -3.82
C PHE A 64 6.49 -7.76 -3.68
N ASP A 65 5.22 -7.41 -3.86
CA ASP A 65 4.13 -8.38 -3.75
C ASP A 65 4.18 -9.45 -4.84
N VAL A 66 4.77 -9.16 -6.01
CA VAL A 66 4.95 -10.16 -7.07
C VAL A 66 5.92 -11.27 -6.67
N ASP A 67 6.96 -10.96 -5.88
CA ASP A 67 7.84 -11.99 -5.31
C ASP A 67 7.10 -12.86 -4.30
N ALA A 68 6.22 -12.24 -3.52
CA ALA A 68 5.34 -12.97 -2.61
C ALA A 68 4.37 -13.90 -3.38
N VAL A 69 3.75 -13.41 -4.47
CA VAL A 69 2.89 -14.23 -5.34
C VAL A 69 3.65 -15.43 -5.87
N LYS A 70 4.85 -15.23 -6.44
CA LYS A 70 5.70 -16.32 -6.94
C LYS A 70 6.00 -17.34 -5.85
N HIS A 71 6.39 -16.87 -4.67
CA HIS A 71 6.72 -17.77 -3.56
C HIS A 71 5.50 -18.56 -3.04
N VAL A 72 4.33 -17.95 -2.99
CA VAL A 72 3.08 -18.65 -2.64
C VAL A 72 2.76 -19.72 -3.68
N ILE A 73 2.97 -19.46 -4.98
CA ILE A 73 2.81 -20.47 -6.04
C ILE A 73 3.79 -21.64 -5.82
N GLU A 74 5.08 -21.35 -5.53
CA GLU A 74 6.11 -22.36 -5.25
C GLU A 74 5.72 -23.29 -4.07
N LEU A 75 5.10 -22.75 -3.03
CA LEU A 75 4.66 -23.52 -1.88
C LEU A 75 3.39 -24.34 -2.15
N THR A 76 2.54 -23.85 -3.03
CA THR A 76 1.18 -24.38 -3.27
C THR A 76 1.20 -25.50 -4.32
N VAL A 77 1.88 -25.29 -5.45
CA VAL A 77 1.90 -26.20 -6.61
C VAL A 77 2.25 -27.65 -6.27
N PRO A 78 3.25 -27.94 -5.40
CA PRO A 78 3.61 -29.32 -5.07
C PRO A 78 2.51 -30.13 -4.35
N LEU A 79 1.52 -29.46 -3.78
CA LEU A 79 0.41 -30.09 -3.04
C LEU A 79 -0.83 -30.34 -3.88
N LEU A 80 -0.83 -29.85 -5.14
CA LEU A 80 -2.03 -29.82 -5.99
C LEU A 80 -1.91 -30.72 -7.20
N SER A 81 -3.07 -31.17 -7.68
CA SER A 81 -3.22 -31.92 -8.93
C SER A 81 -3.43 -30.97 -10.12
N ASP A 82 -3.12 -31.48 -11.33
CA ASP A 82 -3.14 -30.69 -12.56
C ASP A 82 -4.53 -30.16 -12.98
N ASN A 83 -5.60 -30.78 -12.46
CA ASN A 83 -6.97 -30.37 -12.75
C ASN A 83 -7.48 -29.25 -11.83
N GLN A 84 -6.65 -28.75 -10.91
CA GLN A 84 -7.03 -27.70 -9.96
C GLN A 84 -6.60 -26.32 -10.43
N LYS A 85 -7.28 -25.32 -9.89
CA LYS A 85 -6.93 -23.90 -10.03
C LYS A 85 -6.43 -23.33 -8.71
N ILE A 86 -5.53 -22.36 -8.79
CA ILE A 86 -5.05 -21.57 -7.68
C ILE A 86 -5.67 -20.19 -7.77
N ILE A 87 -6.29 -19.74 -6.68
CA ILE A 87 -6.86 -18.39 -6.55
C ILE A 87 -6.18 -17.72 -5.38
N LEU A 88 -5.43 -16.65 -5.65
CA LEU A 88 -4.72 -15.88 -4.66
C LEU A 88 -5.39 -14.52 -4.44
N VAL A 89 -5.52 -14.14 -3.18
CA VAL A 89 -6.04 -12.83 -2.77
C VAL A 89 -5.03 -12.16 -1.85
N PRO A 90 -4.06 -11.41 -2.40
CA PRO A 90 -3.16 -10.61 -1.60
C PRO A 90 -3.90 -9.54 -0.81
N LEU A 91 -3.57 -9.43 0.46
CA LEU A 91 -4.15 -8.46 1.39
C LEU A 91 -3.16 -7.32 1.66
N ASN A 92 -3.69 -6.13 1.89
CA ASN A 92 -2.95 -5.02 2.48
C ASN A 92 -3.72 -4.50 3.69
N ARG A 93 -3.18 -4.64 4.89
CA ARG A 93 -3.86 -4.36 6.16
C ARG A 93 -5.22 -5.07 6.27
N LYS A 94 -5.21 -6.35 5.92
CA LYS A 94 -6.39 -7.24 5.85
C LYS A 94 -7.40 -6.91 4.75
N ILE A 95 -7.24 -5.80 4.01
CA ILE A 95 -8.10 -5.44 2.88
C ILE A 95 -7.67 -6.24 1.65
N PRO A 96 -8.58 -6.99 1.01
CA PRO A 96 -8.30 -7.66 -0.25
C PRO A 96 -8.10 -6.62 -1.36
N ILE A 97 -7.05 -6.77 -2.17
CA ILE A 97 -6.74 -5.78 -3.21
C ILE A 97 -7.11 -6.29 -4.59
N ILE A 98 -6.65 -7.49 -4.95
CA ILE A 98 -6.89 -8.14 -6.24
C ILE A 98 -7.14 -9.64 -6.06
N VAL A 99 -7.68 -10.25 -7.09
CA VAL A 99 -7.72 -11.71 -7.26
C VAL A 99 -6.79 -12.08 -8.41
N LEU A 100 -5.98 -13.13 -8.19
CA LEU A 100 -5.18 -13.76 -9.22
C LEU A 100 -5.68 -15.21 -9.37
N GLU A 101 -6.12 -15.59 -10.56
CA GLU A 101 -6.56 -16.94 -10.87
C GLU A 101 -5.63 -17.55 -11.92
N MET A 102 -5.16 -18.77 -11.68
CA MET A 102 -4.23 -19.51 -12.54
C MET A 102 -4.44 -21.01 -12.45
N ASN A 103 -4.09 -21.72 -13.51
CA ASN A 103 -4.15 -23.17 -13.55
C ASN A 103 -2.85 -23.79 -13.02
N VAL A 104 -2.93 -24.92 -12.33
CA VAL A 104 -1.74 -25.61 -11.80
C VAL A 104 -0.74 -26.01 -12.89
N PRO A 105 -1.11 -26.52 -14.09
CA PRO A 105 -0.17 -26.82 -15.15
C PRO A 105 0.64 -25.58 -15.60
N ASP A 106 -0.03 -24.44 -15.81
CA ASP A 106 0.67 -23.19 -16.21
C ASP A 106 1.65 -22.73 -15.14
N CYS A 107 1.32 -22.90 -13.86
CA CYS A 107 2.23 -22.62 -12.75
C CYS A 107 3.46 -23.56 -12.77
N LYS A 108 3.27 -24.85 -13.02
CA LYS A 108 4.36 -25.83 -13.15
C LYS A 108 5.30 -25.47 -14.31
N ASP A 109 4.72 -25.15 -15.46
CA ASP A 109 5.49 -24.75 -16.65
C ASP A 109 6.33 -23.49 -16.40
N TYR A 110 5.76 -22.51 -15.68
CA TYR A 110 6.49 -21.32 -15.28
C TYR A 110 7.61 -21.63 -14.29
N LEU A 111 7.35 -22.43 -13.24
CA LEU A 111 8.34 -22.76 -12.22
C LEU A 111 9.49 -23.62 -12.76
N THR A 112 9.24 -24.45 -13.78
CA THR A 112 10.27 -25.25 -14.46
C THR A 112 11.01 -24.48 -15.58
N GLY A 113 10.57 -23.25 -15.89
CA GLY A 113 11.13 -22.45 -16.98
C GLY A 113 10.70 -22.91 -18.37
N SER A 114 9.64 -23.75 -18.48
CA SER A 114 9.08 -24.20 -19.77
C SER A 114 8.34 -23.09 -20.51
N ILE A 115 7.81 -22.12 -19.77
CA ILE A 115 7.24 -20.88 -20.31
C ILE A 115 7.88 -19.66 -19.63
N THR A 116 7.91 -18.54 -20.35
CA THR A 116 8.43 -17.27 -19.85
C THR A 116 7.46 -16.63 -18.85
N GLY A 117 7.95 -15.69 -18.02
CA GLY A 117 7.09 -14.92 -17.14
C GLY A 117 6.05 -14.06 -17.90
N GLU A 118 6.35 -13.64 -19.14
CA GLU A 118 5.40 -12.96 -20.02
C GLU A 118 4.25 -13.88 -20.41
N GLU A 119 4.55 -15.05 -20.96
CA GLU A 119 3.56 -16.07 -21.35
C GLU A 119 2.70 -16.49 -20.14
N PHE A 120 3.32 -16.69 -18.96
CA PHE A 120 2.60 -17.00 -17.73
C PHE A 120 1.66 -15.86 -17.34
N SER A 121 2.11 -14.60 -17.40
CA SER A 121 1.30 -13.44 -17.06
C SER A 121 0.07 -13.25 -17.96
N GLU A 122 0.16 -13.66 -19.23
CA GLU A 122 -0.96 -13.62 -20.17
C GLU A 122 -2.03 -14.67 -19.86
N LYS A 123 -1.62 -15.85 -19.39
CA LYS A 123 -2.53 -16.93 -18.98
C LYS A 123 -3.20 -16.66 -17.63
N MET A 124 -2.64 -15.78 -16.82
CA MET A 124 -3.17 -15.42 -15.51
C MET A 124 -4.33 -14.44 -15.63
N LEU A 125 -5.46 -14.74 -14.99
CA LEU A 125 -6.57 -13.81 -14.81
C LEU A 125 -6.28 -12.99 -13.56
N ILE A 126 -6.26 -11.66 -13.71
CA ILE A 126 -6.06 -10.73 -12.58
C ILE A 126 -7.14 -9.66 -12.64
N ASP A 127 -7.87 -9.48 -11.55
CA ASP A 127 -8.94 -8.49 -11.44
C ASP A 127 -8.96 -7.84 -10.04
N PHE A 128 -9.55 -6.64 -9.99
CA PHE A 128 -9.88 -6.00 -8.72
C PHE A 128 -11.12 -6.61 -8.05
N ASN A 129 -12.05 -7.22 -8.80
CA ASN A 129 -13.27 -7.79 -8.22
C ASN A 129 -12.96 -8.99 -7.32
N THR A 130 -12.88 -8.73 -6.02
CA THR A 130 -12.58 -9.75 -4.99
C THR A 130 -13.82 -10.22 -4.24
N ASP A 131 -14.99 -9.61 -4.44
CA ASP A 131 -16.13 -9.69 -3.51
C ASP A 131 -16.64 -11.12 -3.28
N GLU A 132 -16.80 -11.90 -4.34
CA GLU A 132 -17.31 -13.29 -4.20
C GLU A 132 -16.27 -14.18 -3.53
N ILE A 133 -15.02 -14.12 -3.96
CA ILE A 133 -13.93 -14.92 -3.42
C ILE A 133 -13.64 -14.56 -1.97
N ASN A 134 -13.66 -13.26 -1.65
CA ASN A 134 -13.41 -12.80 -0.29
C ASN A 134 -14.53 -13.24 0.68
N LYS A 135 -15.80 -13.16 0.29
CA LYS A 135 -16.94 -13.67 1.08
C LYS A 135 -16.82 -15.16 1.39
N GLU A 136 -16.21 -15.93 0.48
CA GLU A 136 -15.98 -17.35 0.72
C GLU A 136 -14.82 -17.56 1.69
N LEU A 137 -13.71 -16.84 1.50
CA LEU A 137 -12.53 -16.87 2.38
C LEU A 137 -12.84 -16.40 3.80
N GLU A 138 -13.73 -15.44 3.97
CA GLU A 138 -14.13 -14.90 5.29
C GLU A 138 -14.87 -15.92 6.17
N LYS A 139 -15.34 -17.03 5.62
CA LYS A 139 -15.89 -18.14 6.40
C LYS A 139 -14.81 -18.90 7.20
N GLN A 140 -13.54 -18.70 6.84
CA GLN A 140 -12.40 -19.24 7.58
C GLN A 140 -11.83 -18.21 8.53
N GLU A 141 -11.38 -18.65 9.69
CA GLU A 141 -10.66 -17.79 10.63
C GLU A 141 -9.30 -17.37 10.08
N ILE A 142 -8.85 -16.19 10.47
CA ILE A 142 -7.52 -15.70 10.11
C ILE A 142 -6.48 -16.41 10.96
N GLU A 143 -5.53 -17.06 10.32
CA GLU A 143 -4.35 -17.57 10.98
C GLU A 143 -3.20 -16.55 10.91
N ASN A 144 -2.38 -16.49 11.96
CA ASN A 144 -1.24 -15.56 12.08
C ASN A 144 -1.62 -14.08 11.83
N SER A 145 -2.56 -13.56 12.62
CA SER A 145 -3.01 -12.16 12.49
C SER A 145 -1.88 -11.14 12.60
N SER A 146 -1.86 -10.12 11.74
CA SER A 146 -0.93 -8.97 11.79
C SER A 146 -1.32 -7.92 12.82
N SER A 147 -2.49 -8.02 13.46
CA SER A 147 -2.97 -7.02 14.43
C SER A 147 -2.04 -6.89 15.62
N TYR A 148 -1.78 -5.64 16.02
CA TYR A 148 -0.97 -5.24 17.18
C TYR A 148 0.51 -5.67 17.12
N LYS A 149 0.98 -6.16 15.98
CA LYS A 149 2.41 -6.39 15.75
C LYS A 149 3.08 -5.08 15.33
N LEU A 150 4.34 -4.91 15.73
CA LEU A 150 5.09 -3.69 15.46
C LEU A 150 6.02 -3.87 14.27
N ASP A 151 5.92 -2.98 13.29
CA ASP A 151 6.88 -2.85 12.20
C ASP A 151 7.69 -1.56 12.39
N VAL A 152 9.01 -1.68 12.49
CA VAL A 152 9.93 -0.55 12.50
C VAL A 152 10.60 -0.48 11.13
N VAL A 153 10.16 0.44 10.29
CA VAL A 153 10.68 0.65 8.95
C VAL A 153 11.70 1.79 8.97
N VAL A 154 12.95 1.51 8.71
CA VAL A 154 14.01 2.52 8.66
C VAL A 154 14.06 3.14 7.26
N LYS A 155 13.78 4.43 7.18
CA LYS A 155 13.76 5.20 5.92
C LYS A 155 14.96 6.14 5.84
N PRO A 156 15.82 6.05 4.81
CA PRO A 156 16.79 7.11 4.52
C PRO A 156 16.07 8.32 3.91
N SER A 157 16.51 9.52 4.24
CA SER A 157 16.00 10.76 3.67
C SER A 157 17.16 11.69 3.30
N LEU A 158 17.15 12.17 2.07
CA LEU A 158 18.12 13.13 1.54
C LEU A 158 17.37 14.34 1.00
N ASN A 159 17.63 15.51 1.56
CA ASN A 159 17.15 16.79 1.05
C ASN A 159 18.29 17.55 0.42
N LEU A 160 18.07 18.09 -0.79
CA LEU A 160 19.05 18.85 -1.55
C LEU A 160 18.43 20.19 -1.94
N GLN A 161 19.22 21.25 -1.86
CA GLN A 161 18.90 22.57 -2.38
C GLN A 161 20.09 23.06 -3.22
N PHE A 162 19.81 23.47 -4.45
CA PHE A 162 20.80 24.02 -5.37
C PHE A 162 20.55 25.52 -5.51
N GLY A 163 21.63 26.33 -5.64
CA GLY A 163 21.50 27.70 -6.08
C GLY A 163 22.19 28.80 -5.25
N PRO A 164 22.54 28.65 -3.96
CA PRO A 164 23.31 29.68 -3.28
C PRO A 164 24.72 29.84 -3.89
N PHE A 165 25.11 31.06 -4.25
CA PHE A 165 26.45 31.32 -4.85
C PHE A 165 27.61 30.96 -3.92
N THR A 166 27.40 31.04 -2.60
CA THR A 166 28.43 30.75 -1.59
C THR A 166 28.57 29.28 -1.28
N GLN A 167 27.46 28.51 -1.44
CA GLN A 167 27.43 27.07 -1.28
C GLN A 167 26.51 26.52 -2.37
N PRO A 168 27.06 26.05 -3.50
CA PRO A 168 26.24 25.62 -4.65
C PRO A 168 25.22 24.50 -4.33
N VAL A 169 25.50 23.68 -3.34
CA VAL A 169 24.64 22.60 -2.88
C VAL A 169 24.57 22.62 -1.36
N LEU A 170 23.35 22.75 -0.83
CA LEU A 170 23.06 22.49 0.57
C LEU A 170 22.37 21.12 0.67
N TYR A 171 22.70 20.35 1.70
CA TYR A 171 22.09 19.05 1.88
C TYR A 171 21.74 18.75 3.34
N GLN A 172 20.76 17.87 3.49
CA GLN A 172 20.36 17.31 4.77
C GLN A 172 20.16 15.81 4.61
N VAL A 173 20.78 15.03 5.47
CA VAL A 173 20.63 13.57 5.55
C VAL A 173 19.94 13.23 6.86
N ASN A 174 18.86 12.50 6.79
CA ASN A 174 18.13 12.01 7.96
C ASN A 174 17.96 10.49 7.89
N VAL A 175 17.85 9.89 9.06
CA VAL A 175 17.27 8.55 9.23
C VAL A 175 15.92 8.71 9.89
N ILE A 176 14.90 8.06 9.33
CA ILE A 176 13.52 8.17 9.78
C ILE A 176 13.01 6.78 10.16
N PRO A 177 13.15 6.36 11.44
CA PRO A 177 12.40 5.20 11.93
C PRO A 177 10.90 5.51 11.91
N ASP A 178 10.16 4.64 11.23
CA ASP A 178 8.70 4.69 11.08
C ASP A 178 8.11 3.45 11.77
N ILE A 179 7.54 3.64 12.95
CA ILE A 179 6.90 2.58 13.74
C ILE A 179 5.45 2.47 13.29
N LYS A 180 5.08 1.30 12.80
CA LYS A 180 3.74 1.01 12.30
C LYS A 180 3.12 -0.15 13.07
N THR A 181 1.82 -0.09 13.26
CA THR A 181 1.02 -1.22 13.72
C THR A 181 -0.35 -1.20 13.06
N SER A 182 -0.84 -2.38 12.69
CA SER A 182 -2.22 -2.58 12.25
C SER A 182 -3.08 -2.88 13.47
N LEU A 183 -4.24 -2.24 13.59
CA LEU A 183 -5.16 -2.45 14.73
C LEU A 183 -6.27 -3.45 14.33
N TRP A 184 -7.10 -3.07 13.37
CA TRP A 184 -8.11 -3.91 12.74
C TRP A 184 -8.05 -3.75 11.22
N GLU A 185 -9.01 -4.28 10.49
CA GLU A 185 -9.03 -4.21 9.04
C GLU A 185 -8.95 -2.76 8.53
N GLY A 186 -7.96 -2.50 7.70
CA GLY A 186 -7.68 -1.19 7.12
C GLY A 186 -7.16 -0.12 8.08
N MET A 187 -7.17 -0.35 9.40
CA MET A 187 -6.72 0.62 10.38
C MET A 187 -5.25 0.45 10.72
N SER A 188 -4.52 1.55 10.72
CA SER A 188 -3.12 1.58 11.13
C SER A 188 -2.76 2.84 11.90
N LEU A 189 -1.82 2.69 12.81
CA LEU A 189 -1.12 3.78 13.48
C LEU A 189 0.30 3.87 12.91
N ASN A 190 0.71 5.06 12.52
CA ASN A 190 2.07 5.38 12.09
C ASN A 190 2.69 6.41 13.03
N TYR A 191 3.95 6.17 13.41
CA TYR A 191 4.75 7.10 14.20
C TYR A 191 6.14 7.22 13.59
N GLU A 192 6.41 8.32 12.89
CA GLU A 192 7.73 8.62 12.35
C GLU A 192 8.50 9.56 13.27
N MET A 193 9.80 9.33 13.36
CA MET A 193 10.73 10.21 14.05
C MET A 193 11.85 10.61 13.09
N ILE A 194 12.05 11.91 12.88
CA ILE A 194 13.11 12.43 12.01
C ILE A 194 14.37 12.62 12.86
N VAL A 195 15.40 11.83 12.55
CA VAL A 195 16.71 11.88 13.21
C VAL A 195 17.72 12.48 12.22
N PRO A 196 18.14 13.74 12.39
CA PRO A 196 19.12 14.36 11.50
C PRO A 196 20.51 13.76 11.75
N ILE A 197 21.18 13.34 10.68
CA ILE A 197 22.57 12.86 10.69
C ILE A 197 23.50 13.98 10.28
N LYS A 198 23.12 14.72 9.22
CA LYS A 198 23.85 15.89 8.73
C LYS A 198 22.83 16.93 8.25
N ASN A 199 23.04 18.18 8.59
CA ASN A 199 22.14 19.27 8.20
C ASN A 199 22.90 20.55 7.89
N GLU A 200 22.62 21.14 6.73
CA GLU A 200 23.16 22.43 6.29
C GLU A 200 22.07 23.49 6.06
N PHE A 201 20.79 23.17 6.37
CA PHE A 201 19.63 24.06 6.16
C PHE A 201 19.35 25.01 7.32
N GLY A 202 19.99 24.82 8.48
CA GLY A 202 19.80 25.68 9.64
C GLY A 202 19.43 24.95 10.94
N SER A 203 19.69 25.58 12.06
CA SER A 203 19.69 25.01 13.41
C SER A 203 18.35 24.38 13.86
N ARG A 204 17.22 24.87 13.34
CA ARG A 204 15.90 24.30 13.66
C ARG A 204 15.77 22.82 13.23
N GLN A 205 16.49 22.44 12.20
CA GLN A 205 16.44 21.10 11.61
C GLN A 205 17.49 20.15 12.21
N ASP A 206 18.31 20.61 13.15
CA ASP A 206 19.32 19.81 13.84
C ASP A 206 18.75 18.93 14.96
N SER A 207 17.53 19.21 15.39
CA SER A 207 16.90 18.46 16.48
C SER A 207 16.09 17.26 15.99
N VAL A 208 16.13 16.19 16.78
CA VAL A 208 15.20 15.07 16.60
C VAL A 208 13.77 15.57 16.81
N ARG A 209 12.88 15.24 15.88
CA ARG A 209 11.50 15.72 15.89
C ARG A 209 10.52 14.69 15.31
N PRO A 210 9.22 14.78 15.64
CA PRO A 210 8.21 13.96 14.99
C PRO A 210 8.16 14.23 13.48
N GLY A 211 7.98 13.17 12.72
CA GLY A 211 7.57 13.20 11.32
C GLY A 211 6.05 13.05 11.21
N ILE A 212 5.60 11.98 10.57
CA ILE A 212 4.18 11.64 10.51
C ILE A 212 3.78 10.93 11.82
N VAL A 213 2.71 11.40 12.48
CA VAL A 213 2.07 10.73 13.60
C VAL A 213 0.58 10.69 13.31
N ALA A 214 0.08 9.60 12.76
CA ALA A 214 -1.28 9.54 12.24
C ALA A 214 -1.96 8.20 12.46
N LEU A 215 -3.26 8.28 12.71
CA LEU A 215 -4.20 7.18 12.56
C LEU A 215 -4.76 7.21 11.15
N ASN A 216 -4.78 6.06 10.50
CA ASN A 216 -5.25 5.92 9.13
C ASN A 216 -6.26 4.76 9.07
N GLN A 217 -7.43 5.01 8.50
CA GLN A 217 -8.42 3.99 8.19
C GLN A 217 -8.62 3.94 6.67
N THR A 218 -8.35 2.79 6.08
CA THR A 218 -8.65 2.51 4.69
C THR A 218 -9.85 1.58 4.62
N LEU A 219 -10.73 1.81 3.66
CA LEU A 219 -11.89 0.98 3.36
C LEU A 219 -11.90 0.66 1.88
N ARG A 220 -12.33 -0.52 1.55
CA ARG A 220 -12.71 -0.90 0.20
C ARG A 220 -14.23 -0.88 0.10
N LEU A 221 -14.75 -0.13 -0.84
CA LEU A 221 -16.16 -0.08 -1.19
C LEU A 221 -16.42 -0.90 -2.46
N PRO A 222 -17.68 -1.26 -2.78
CA PRO A 222 -18.03 -1.86 -4.05
C PRO A 222 -17.52 -1.06 -5.26
N ASP A 223 -17.45 -1.70 -6.43
CA ASP A 223 -17.01 -1.08 -7.69
C ASP A 223 -15.56 -0.56 -7.68
N ASP A 224 -14.65 -1.25 -7.00
CA ASP A 224 -13.20 -0.95 -6.95
C ASP A 224 -12.87 0.47 -6.46
N ILE A 225 -13.68 0.94 -5.52
CA ILE A 225 -13.47 2.22 -4.85
C ILE A 225 -12.73 1.99 -3.53
N PHE A 226 -11.60 2.64 -3.37
CA PHE A 226 -10.86 2.70 -2.12
C PHE A 226 -11.04 4.08 -1.50
N VAL A 227 -11.27 4.11 -0.19
CA VAL A 227 -11.38 5.35 0.60
C VAL A 227 -10.43 5.27 1.77
N SER A 228 -9.65 6.31 1.99
CA SER A 228 -8.76 6.42 3.15
C SER A 228 -9.03 7.71 3.90
N THR A 229 -9.14 7.63 5.20
CA THR A 229 -9.19 8.79 6.08
C THR A 229 -8.00 8.76 7.04
N SER A 230 -7.41 9.91 7.29
CA SER A 230 -6.23 10.07 8.14
C SER A 230 -6.44 11.23 9.10
N ALA A 231 -6.07 11.05 10.36
CA ALA A 231 -6.09 12.10 11.37
C ALA A 231 -4.79 12.11 12.17
N GLY A 232 -4.17 13.28 12.33
CA GLY A 232 -2.92 13.38 13.07
C GLY A 232 -2.00 14.47 12.57
N ILE A 233 -0.71 14.21 12.66
CA ILE A 233 0.39 15.07 12.23
C ILE A 233 0.93 14.51 10.91
N PHE A 234 1.07 15.39 9.93
CA PHE A 234 1.47 15.09 8.57
C PHE A 234 2.79 15.79 8.21
N THR A 235 3.35 15.46 7.08
CA THR A 235 4.52 16.20 6.58
C THR A 235 4.20 17.69 6.35
N GLN A 236 5.19 18.51 6.03
CA GLN A 236 5.06 19.96 5.85
C GLN A 236 4.55 20.67 7.12
N GLU A 237 4.83 20.09 8.30
CA GLU A 237 4.42 20.66 9.58
C GLU A 237 2.91 20.95 9.65
N ARG A 238 2.10 19.99 9.18
CA ARG A 238 0.64 20.08 9.20
C ARG A 238 0.06 19.09 10.21
N TYR A 239 -1.04 19.48 10.85
CA TYR A 239 -1.88 18.60 11.64
C TYR A 239 -3.34 18.78 11.24
N GLY A 240 -4.13 17.75 11.38
CA GLY A 240 -5.55 17.81 11.04
C GLY A 240 -6.11 16.51 10.53
N TRP A 241 -6.96 16.61 9.53
CA TRP A 241 -7.70 15.52 8.96
C TRP A 241 -7.63 15.55 7.43
N ASP A 242 -7.59 14.36 6.81
CA ASP A 242 -7.47 14.16 5.38
C ASP A 242 -8.34 12.97 4.94
N VAL A 243 -8.97 13.09 3.78
CA VAL A 243 -9.72 12.03 3.12
C VAL A 243 -9.23 11.89 1.70
N GLU A 244 -9.01 10.66 1.28
CA GLU A 244 -8.77 10.28 -0.11
C GLU A 244 -9.81 9.26 -0.56
N ALA A 245 -10.20 9.36 -1.83
CA ALA A 245 -10.94 8.31 -2.52
C ALA A 245 -10.28 8.04 -3.88
N ARG A 246 -10.23 6.77 -4.30
CA ARG A 246 -9.70 6.38 -5.61
C ARG A 246 -10.53 5.25 -6.19
N LYS A 247 -10.93 5.42 -7.46
CA LYS A 247 -11.62 4.39 -8.24
C LYS A 247 -10.74 3.96 -9.40
N PHE A 248 -10.71 2.64 -9.64
CA PHE A 248 -10.03 2.06 -10.78
C PHE A 248 -11.02 1.65 -11.86
N PHE A 249 -10.60 1.74 -13.13
CA PHE A 249 -11.37 1.39 -14.31
C PHE A 249 -10.52 0.57 -15.26
N ALA A 250 -11.20 -0.17 -16.16
CA ALA A 250 -10.53 -0.96 -17.19
C ALA A 250 -9.39 -1.83 -16.64
N SER A 251 -9.67 -2.62 -15.61
CA SER A 251 -8.71 -3.51 -14.94
C SER A 251 -7.43 -2.81 -14.49
N GLY A 252 -7.53 -1.51 -14.12
CA GLY A 252 -6.41 -0.74 -13.60
C GLY A 252 -5.67 0.13 -14.61
N ASN A 253 -6.11 0.19 -15.87
CA ASN A 253 -5.54 1.10 -16.87
C ASN A 253 -5.77 2.57 -16.54
N MET A 254 -6.89 2.86 -15.90
CA MET A 254 -7.29 4.21 -15.54
C MET A 254 -7.61 4.28 -14.06
N SER A 255 -7.33 5.42 -13.44
CA SER A 255 -7.82 5.70 -12.10
C SER A 255 -8.24 7.16 -11.97
N LEU A 256 -9.30 7.39 -11.18
CA LEU A 256 -9.77 8.68 -10.76
C LEU A 256 -9.58 8.81 -9.25
N GLY A 257 -8.84 9.84 -8.83
CA GLY A 257 -8.56 10.13 -7.44
C GLY A 257 -9.20 11.44 -6.99
N PHE A 258 -9.63 11.47 -5.74
CA PHE A 258 -10.10 12.66 -5.03
C PHE A 258 -9.37 12.76 -3.71
N ASN A 259 -9.00 13.98 -3.31
CA ASN A 259 -8.43 14.26 -1.99
C ASN A 259 -9.05 15.52 -1.43
N TYR A 260 -9.35 15.51 -0.14
CA TYR A 260 -9.76 16.67 0.64
C TYR A 260 -9.11 16.63 2.01
N GLY A 261 -8.52 17.74 2.43
CA GLY A 261 -7.90 17.88 3.74
C GLY A 261 -8.23 19.20 4.42
N LEU A 262 -8.40 19.13 5.73
CA LEU A 262 -8.56 20.29 6.60
C LEU A 262 -7.43 20.26 7.62
N THR A 263 -6.43 21.13 7.43
CA THR A 263 -5.20 21.08 8.23
C THR A 263 -4.80 22.44 8.73
N SER A 264 -4.06 22.48 9.83
CA SER A 264 -3.44 23.67 10.38
C SER A 264 -1.94 23.46 10.58
N TYR A 265 -1.23 24.49 10.93
CA TYR A 265 0.22 24.48 11.08
C TYR A 265 0.65 24.04 12.47
N ILE A 266 1.63 23.16 12.55
CA ILE A 266 2.31 22.74 13.77
C ILE A 266 3.81 22.86 13.61
N SER A 267 4.50 23.35 14.64
CA SER A 267 5.93 23.57 14.64
C SER A 267 6.54 22.97 15.89
N TYR A 268 7.74 22.44 15.78
CA TYR A 268 8.44 21.75 16.86
C TYR A 268 9.71 22.49 17.26
N SER A 269 10.02 22.43 18.56
CA SER A 269 11.36 22.71 19.09
C SER A 269 11.78 21.47 19.89
N GLY A 270 12.41 20.50 19.20
CA GLY A 270 12.71 19.18 19.72
C GLY A 270 11.46 18.30 19.91
N LEU A 271 11.55 17.32 20.78
CA LEU A 271 10.46 16.35 21.04
C LEU A 271 9.41 16.82 22.05
N ARG A 272 9.68 17.90 22.79
CA ARG A 272 8.88 18.30 23.97
C ARG A 272 8.10 19.59 23.81
N LYS A 273 8.50 20.47 22.90
CA LYS A 273 7.86 21.76 22.69
C LYS A 273 7.27 21.83 21.29
N PHE A 274 5.97 22.04 21.22
CA PHE A 274 5.26 22.23 19.97
C PHE A 274 4.38 23.47 20.06
N PHE A 275 4.29 24.18 18.95
CA PHE A 275 3.44 25.34 18.75
C PHE A 275 2.46 25.00 17.63
N TYR A 276 1.18 25.24 17.82
CA TYR A 276 0.16 24.95 16.84
C TYR A 276 -0.70 26.17 16.55
N SER A 277 -1.06 26.35 15.30
CA SER A 277 -2.02 27.37 14.86
C SER A 277 -3.43 26.81 14.98
N LYS A 278 -4.41 27.67 15.26
CA LYS A 278 -5.84 27.33 15.20
C LYS A 278 -6.48 27.71 13.86
N ALA A 279 -5.70 28.32 12.96
CA ALA A 279 -6.17 28.70 11.63
C ALA A 279 -6.10 27.51 10.67
N PHE A 280 -7.22 26.82 10.48
CA PHE A 280 -7.32 25.73 9.55
C PHE A 280 -7.43 26.21 8.10
N THR A 281 -6.76 25.48 7.22
CA THR A 281 -6.79 25.69 5.77
C THR A 281 -7.27 24.42 5.12
N TRP A 282 -8.19 24.53 4.18
CA TRP A 282 -8.60 23.39 3.38
C TRP A 282 -7.74 23.26 2.12
N THR A 283 -7.48 22.03 1.72
CA THR A 283 -6.86 21.65 0.45
C THR A 283 -7.77 20.63 -0.22
N GLY A 284 -7.74 20.55 -1.53
CA GLY A 284 -8.53 19.55 -2.25
C GLY A 284 -8.07 19.43 -3.68
N SER A 285 -8.09 18.22 -4.22
CA SER A 285 -7.67 17.97 -5.59
C SER A 285 -8.38 16.77 -6.20
N ILE A 286 -8.52 16.80 -7.52
CA ILE A 286 -8.92 15.67 -8.33
C ILE A 286 -7.72 15.26 -9.18
N SER A 287 -7.53 13.96 -9.37
CA SER A 287 -6.46 13.40 -10.19
C SER A 287 -7.01 12.32 -11.11
N PHE A 288 -6.47 12.26 -12.31
CA PHE A 288 -6.72 11.20 -13.28
C PHE A 288 -5.38 10.64 -13.74
N GLU A 289 -5.29 9.32 -13.81
CA GLU A 289 -4.11 8.61 -14.29
C GLU A 289 -4.50 7.64 -15.40
N TYR A 290 -3.65 7.56 -16.40
CA TYR A 290 -3.76 6.63 -17.51
C TYR A 290 -2.44 5.89 -17.73
N ARG A 291 -2.50 4.57 -17.76
CA ARG A 291 -1.34 3.69 -17.92
C ARG A 291 -1.24 3.15 -19.33
N LEU A 292 -0.13 3.45 -19.97
CA LEU A 292 0.27 2.93 -21.28
C LEU A 292 1.18 1.70 -21.06
N THR A 293 0.59 0.53 -20.99
CA THR A 293 1.25 -0.73 -20.59
C THR A 293 2.39 -1.13 -21.52
N ASN A 294 2.27 -0.86 -22.83
CA ASN A 294 3.29 -1.21 -23.82
C ASN A 294 4.60 -0.42 -23.65
N TYR A 295 4.56 0.70 -22.94
CA TYR A 295 5.71 1.59 -22.73
C TYR A 295 6.14 1.68 -21.26
N ASP A 296 5.48 0.95 -20.38
CA ASP A 296 5.62 1.09 -18.92
C ASP A 296 5.48 2.54 -18.43
N LEU A 297 4.58 3.28 -19.07
CA LEU A 297 4.42 4.71 -18.90
C LEU A 297 3.08 5.02 -18.24
N THR A 298 3.08 5.86 -17.22
CA THR A 298 1.88 6.39 -16.58
C THR A 298 1.82 7.90 -16.80
N LEU A 299 0.72 8.35 -17.38
CA LEU A 299 0.39 9.76 -17.56
C LEU A 299 -0.58 10.16 -16.46
N GLY A 300 -0.31 11.27 -15.79
CA GLY A 300 -1.16 11.82 -14.73
C GLY A 300 -1.50 13.28 -14.98
N ILE A 301 -2.72 13.64 -14.64
CA ILE A 301 -3.14 15.03 -14.50
C ILE A 301 -3.85 15.19 -13.16
N SER A 302 -3.54 16.26 -12.45
CA SER A 302 -4.25 16.60 -11.22
C SER A 302 -4.44 18.11 -11.12
N GLY A 303 -5.53 18.53 -10.51
CA GLY A 303 -5.84 19.93 -10.31
C GLY A 303 -6.57 20.15 -8.99
N GLY A 304 -6.33 21.29 -8.38
CA GLY A 304 -6.99 21.64 -7.13
C GLY A 304 -6.31 22.76 -6.36
N ARG A 305 -6.79 22.95 -5.13
CA ARG A 305 -6.24 23.90 -4.18
C ARG A 305 -5.20 23.24 -3.27
N TYR A 306 -4.02 23.84 -3.23
CA TYR A 306 -2.87 23.31 -2.50
C TYR A 306 -2.58 24.11 -1.21
N LEU A 307 -1.50 23.75 -0.49
CA LEU A 307 -1.21 24.23 0.86
C LEU A 307 -1.09 25.75 1.02
N TYR A 308 -0.60 26.45 0.00
CA TYR A 308 -0.43 27.91 0.01
C TYR A 308 -1.63 28.65 -0.59
N GLY A 309 -2.77 27.95 -0.72
CA GLY A 309 -4.00 28.51 -1.26
C GLY A 309 -3.98 28.76 -2.77
N ASP A 310 -2.97 28.25 -3.44
CA ASP A 310 -2.83 28.26 -4.89
C ASP A 310 -3.75 27.23 -5.54
N ASN A 311 -4.39 27.59 -6.64
CA ASN A 311 -5.07 26.63 -7.51
C ASN A 311 -4.08 26.25 -8.62
N THR A 312 -3.66 24.99 -8.60
CA THR A 312 -2.59 24.52 -9.47
C THR A 312 -3.03 23.29 -10.24
N ILE A 313 -2.68 23.26 -11.54
CA ILE A 313 -2.76 22.06 -12.38
C ILE A 313 -1.36 21.45 -12.46
N ARG A 314 -1.31 20.14 -12.34
CA ARG A 314 -0.08 19.35 -12.41
C ARG A 314 -0.23 18.26 -13.45
N PHE A 315 0.80 18.09 -14.28
CA PHE A 315 0.97 17.00 -15.23
C PHE A 315 2.15 16.15 -14.78
N ASP A 316 1.98 14.83 -14.80
CA ASP A 316 3.00 13.85 -14.46
C ASP A 316 3.20 12.86 -15.60
N ILE A 317 4.44 12.52 -15.88
CA ILE A 317 4.85 11.46 -16.79
C ILE A 317 5.83 10.58 -16.04
N ASN A 318 5.45 9.33 -15.74
CA ASN A 318 6.26 8.39 -14.99
C ASN A 318 6.53 7.16 -15.82
N ARG A 319 7.79 6.75 -15.89
CA ARG A 319 8.20 5.51 -16.56
C ARG A 319 8.85 4.56 -15.57
N GLU A 320 8.47 3.31 -15.65
CA GLU A 320 9.01 2.24 -14.84
C GLU A 320 10.02 1.42 -15.61
N PHE A 321 11.20 1.21 -15.02
CA PHE A 321 12.30 0.39 -15.54
C PHE A 321 12.53 -0.75 -14.55
N GLY A 322 11.79 -1.85 -14.72
CA GLY A 322 11.73 -2.88 -13.69
C GLY A 322 11.16 -2.32 -12.39
N GLU A 323 11.99 -2.25 -11.35
CA GLU A 323 11.63 -1.73 -10.02
C GLU A 323 11.96 -0.25 -9.82
N VAL A 324 12.71 0.36 -10.75
CA VAL A 324 13.06 1.78 -10.72
C VAL A 324 11.98 2.58 -11.43
N GLU A 325 11.54 3.69 -10.84
CA GLU A 325 10.64 4.65 -11.49
C GLU A 325 11.37 5.98 -11.69
N ILE A 326 11.23 6.55 -12.88
CA ILE A 326 11.69 7.91 -13.21
C ILE A 326 10.50 8.67 -13.76
N GLY A 327 10.28 9.88 -13.26
CA GLY A 327 9.18 10.72 -13.68
C GLY A 327 9.57 12.18 -13.85
N PHE A 328 8.81 12.86 -14.69
CA PHE A 328 8.85 14.29 -14.89
C PHE A 328 7.49 14.87 -14.55
N PHE A 329 7.47 16.09 -14.05
CA PHE A 329 6.23 16.78 -13.79
C PHE A 329 6.34 18.27 -14.10
N ALA A 330 5.21 18.86 -14.45
CA ALA A 330 5.06 20.29 -14.65
C ALA A 330 3.84 20.79 -13.88
N LEU A 331 3.94 22.01 -13.34
CA LEU A 331 2.94 22.66 -12.50
C LEU A 331 2.64 24.05 -13.06
N LYS A 332 1.37 24.42 -13.13
CA LYS A 332 0.94 25.78 -13.47
C LYS A 332 -0.15 26.25 -12.50
N SER A 333 0.07 27.38 -11.85
CA SER A 333 -0.90 27.95 -10.92
C SER A 333 -1.70 29.11 -11.52
N ASP A 334 -2.82 29.41 -10.89
CA ASP A 334 -3.65 30.60 -11.14
C ASP A 334 -2.91 31.94 -10.88
N LYS A 335 -1.82 31.87 -10.11
CA LYS A 335 -0.93 33.02 -9.84
C LYS A 335 0.06 33.31 -10.97
N GLY A 336 -0.02 32.60 -12.10
CA GLY A 336 0.87 32.75 -13.25
C GLY A 336 2.24 32.06 -13.09
N VAL A 337 2.50 31.39 -11.97
CA VAL A 337 3.75 30.69 -11.72
C VAL A 337 3.73 29.34 -12.44
N THR A 338 4.85 28.99 -13.08
CA THR A 338 5.09 27.68 -13.71
C THR A 338 6.35 27.07 -13.13
N ASN A 339 6.25 25.85 -12.62
CA ASN A 339 7.36 25.07 -12.10
C ASN A 339 7.41 23.72 -12.79
N GLY A 340 8.53 23.02 -12.66
CA GLY A 340 8.68 21.65 -13.16
C GLY A 340 9.70 20.90 -12.35
N GLY A 341 9.78 19.61 -12.57
CA GLY A 341 10.73 18.82 -11.81
C GLY A 341 10.85 17.38 -12.28
N ILE A 342 11.70 16.67 -11.60
CA ILE A 342 11.94 15.25 -11.78
C ILE A 342 11.66 14.52 -10.48
N LYS A 343 11.21 13.28 -10.59
CA LYS A 343 11.12 12.35 -9.47
C LYS A 343 11.74 11.02 -9.85
N PHE A 344 12.27 10.33 -8.86
CA PHE A 344 12.73 8.98 -9.05
C PHE A 344 12.46 8.15 -7.78
N SER A 345 12.30 6.87 -7.98
CA SER A 345 12.15 5.87 -6.93
C SER A 345 13.08 4.70 -7.25
N ILE A 346 13.92 4.34 -6.29
CA ILE A 346 14.92 3.28 -6.43
C ILE A 346 14.69 2.25 -5.32
N PRO A 347 14.62 0.94 -5.64
CA PRO A 347 14.45 -0.10 -4.66
C PRO A 347 15.65 -0.18 -3.71
N LEU A 348 15.39 -0.35 -2.41
CA LEU A 348 16.41 -0.54 -1.40
C LEU A 348 16.60 -2.02 -1.06
N LEU A 349 17.81 -2.40 -0.68
CA LEU A 349 18.12 -3.75 -0.19
C LEU A 349 17.78 -3.86 1.31
N PRO A 350 17.40 -5.06 1.79
CA PRO A 350 17.29 -6.33 1.06
C PRO A 350 15.95 -6.47 0.30
N SER A 351 15.88 -7.42 -0.65
CA SER A 351 14.63 -7.79 -1.34
C SER A 351 13.71 -8.65 -0.47
N ARG A 352 14.27 -9.33 0.53
CA ARG A 352 13.54 -10.13 1.51
C ARG A 352 13.87 -9.64 2.92
N ASN A 353 12.84 -9.26 3.66
CA ASN A 353 12.92 -8.82 5.04
C ASN A 353 12.95 -10.00 6.01
N MET A 354 13.27 -9.74 7.28
CA MET A 354 13.13 -10.76 8.34
C MET A 354 11.66 -11.18 8.50
N LYS A 355 11.44 -12.42 8.90
CA LYS A 355 10.09 -12.94 9.16
C LYS A 355 9.43 -12.13 10.29
N PRO A 356 8.13 -11.80 10.16
CA PRO A 356 7.41 -11.09 11.21
C PRO A 356 7.32 -11.89 12.51
N GLY A 357 7.55 -11.21 13.63
CA GLY A 357 7.24 -11.68 14.98
C GLY A 357 6.31 -10.67 15.65
N LEU A 358 6.42 -10.52 16.98
CA LEU A 358 5.75 -9.42 17.70
C LEU A 358 6.28 -8.06 17.26
N ALA A 359 7.56 -7.99 16.91
CA ALA A 359 8.20 -6.82 16.33
C ALA A 359 9.11 -7.25 15.16
N ARG A 360 9.20 -6.40 14.15
CA ARG A 360 10.06 -6.57 12.98
C ARG A 360 10.79 -5.26 12.67
N ILE A 361 12.04 -5.38 12.23
CA ILE A 361 12.81 -4.25 11.72
C ILE A 361 13.05 -4.50 10.24
N SER A 362 12.79 -3.50 9.41
CA SER A 362 13.03 -3.54 7.97
C SER A 362 13.56 -2.20 7.46
N VAL A 363 14.14 -2.20 6.28
CA VAL A 363 14.46 -1.00 5.53
C VAL A 363 13.23 -0.65 4.68
N ALA A 364 13.05 0.63 4.37
CA ALA A 364 12.02 1.05 3.42
C ALA A 364 12.16 0.31 2.08
N ASP A 365 11.05 -0.01 1.45
CA ASP A 365 11.05 -0.74 0.17
C ASP A 365 11.78 0.04 -0.94
N GLN A 366 11.63 1.37 -0.92
CA GLN A 366 12.15 2.26 -1.95
C GLN A 366 12.70 3.54 -1.32
N PHE A 367 13.72 4.10 -1.96
CA PHE A 367 14.15 5.48 -1.76
C PHE A 367 13.51 6.35 -2.83
N GLU A 368 12.65 7.26 -2.41
CA GLU A 368 11.94 8.17 -3.31
C GLU A 368 12.47 9.60 -3.14
N ARG A 369 12.68 10.26 -4.28
CA ARG A 369 13.09 11.65 -4.29
C ARG A 369 12.42 12.40 -5.44
N SER A 370 11.92 13.60 -5.12
CA SER A 370 11.51 14.56 -6.14
C SER A 370 12.32 15.86 -5.99
N TYR A 371 12.69 16.43 -7.11
CA TYR A 371 13.35 17.72 -7.20
C TYR A 371 12.46 18.67 -7.99
N LEU A 372 12.11 19.79 -7.37
CA LEU A 372 11.29 20.85 -7.95
C LEU A 372 12.20 22.02 -8.36
N VAL A 373 12.20 22.36 -9.63
CA VAL A 373 12.83 23.58 -10.16
C VAL A 373 11.85 24.72 -10.01
N ARG A 374 12.30 25.84 -9.43
CA ARG A 374 11.50 27.06 -9.23
C ARG A 374 12.20 28.24 -9.87
N SER A 375 11.40 29.16 -10.41
CA SER A 375 11.92 30.44 -10.91
C SER A 375 12.38 31.36 -9.79
N ASN A 376 11.62 31.38 -8.66
CA ASN A 376 11.98 32.07 -7.45
C ASN A 376 11.81 31.19 -6.23
N ILE A 377 12.53 31.48 -5.15
CA ILE A 377 12.48 30.70 -3.90
C ILE A 377 11.09 30.74 -3.25
N ASP A 378 10.36 31.84 -3.45
CA ASP A 378 9.04 32.09 -2.88
C ASP A 378 7.90 31.50 -3.72
N ASP A 379 8.19 30.98 -4.93
CA ASP A 379 7.20 30.41 -5.84
C ASP A 379 6.83 28.97 -5.42
N LEU A 380 6.28 28.85 -4.22
CA LEU A 380 5.76 27.58 -3.69
C LEU A 380 4.35 27.33 -4.19
N ILE A 381 4.23 26.52 -5.25
CA ILE A 381 2.94 26.09 -5.81
C ILE A 381 2.83 24.58 -5.80
N GLY A 382 1.59 24.06 -5.78
CA GLY A 382 1.30 22.64 -5.89
C GLY A 382 1.85 21.79 -4.74
N LEU A 383 2.18 22.40 -3.59
CA LEU A 383 2.74 21.68 -2.46
C LEU A 383 1.64 20.91 -1.72
N ARG A 384 1.89 19.62 -1.48
CA ARG A 384 1.05 18.73 -0.70
C ARG A 384 1.76 18.24 0.55
N TYR A 385 1.01 17.94 1.59
CA TYR A 385 1.48 17.14 2.71
C TYR A 385 1.27 15.64 2.44
N ASN A 386 1.95 14.79 3.19
CA ASN A 386 1.79 13.34 3.16
C ASN A 386 1.29 12.85 4.53
N THR A 387 0.27 12.01 4.52
CA THR A 387 -0.36 11.41 5.71
C THR A 387 0.29 10.08 6.13
N GLY A 388 1.24 9.57 5.32
CA GLY A 388 1.83 8.24 5.50
C GLY A 388 1.00 7.09 4.91
N ASN A 389 -0.20 7.37 4.41
CA ASN A 389 -1.12 6.38 3.86
C ASN A 389 -1.84 6.89 2.60
N ARG A 390 -1.09 7.21 1.56
CA ARG A 390 -1.66 7.62 0.27
C ARG A 390 -2.20 6.42 -0.50
N LEU A 391 -3.42 6.53 -1.03
CA LEU A 391 -4.07 5.44 -1.77
C LEU A 391 -3.32 5.08 -3.05
N GLU A 392 -2.64 6.02 -3.70
CA GLU A 392 -1.80 5.74 -4.86
C GLU A 392 -0.69 4.72 -4.52
N ASN A 393 -0.09 4.80 -3.34
CA ASN A 393 0.93 3.87 -2.87
C ASN A 393 0.33 2.57 -2.34
N PHE A 394 -0.86 2.64 -1.76
CA PHE A 394 -1.56 1.49 -1.19
C PHE A 394 -1.92 0.42 -2.23
N THR A 395 -2.32 0.86 -3.42
CA THR A 395 -2.79 -0.01 -4.50
C THR A 395 -1.76 -0.21 -5.61
N LYS A 396 -0.71 0.61 -5.69
CA LYS A 396 0.24 0.63 -6.82
C LYS A 396 0.89 -0.71 -7.09
N LYS A 397 1.42 -1.36 -6.05
CA LYS A 397 2.17 -2.63 -6.16
C LYS A 397 1.29 -3.83 -6.51
N LEU A 398 -0.02 -3.73 -6.23
CA LEU A 398 -1.03 -4.75 -6.49
C LEU A 398 -2.00 -4.34 -7.61
N ASN A 399 -1.68 -3.34 -8.43
CA ASN A 399 -2.44 -3.06 -9.64
C ASN A 399 -2.27 -4.23 -10.63
N PRO A 400 -3.36 -4.77 -11.24
CA PRO A 400 -3.30 -5.91 -12.15
C PRO A 400 -2.25 -5.78 -13.26
N LEU A 401 -2.16 -4.60 -13.85
CA LEU A 401 -1.21 -4.34 -14.94
C LEU A 401 0.24 -4.23 -14.44
N PHE A 402 0.44 -3.72 -13.23
CA PHE A 402 1.76 -3.70 -12.61
C PHE A 402 2.23 -5.13 -12.31
N VAL A 403 1.34 -5.98 -11.76
CA VAL A 403 1.65 -7.38 -11.48
C VAL A 403 2.02 -8.12 -12.75
N LYS A 404 1.19 -8.02 -13.83
CA LYS A 404 1.49 -8.65 -15.14
C LYS A 404 2.83 -8.18 -15.70
N ARG A 405 3.12 -6.89 -15.64
CA ARG A 405 4.37 -6.32 -16.14
C ARG A 405 5.59 -6.85 -15.40
N ILE A 406 5.55 -6.94 -14.08
CA ILE A 406 6.71 -7.41 -13.30
C ILE A 406 7.01 -8.87 -13.60
N PHE A 407 6.00 -9.71 -13.83
CA PHE A 407 6.23 -11.10 -14.26
C PHE A 407 7.01 -11.19 -15.59
N ARG A 408 6.88 -10.22 -16.53
CA ARG A 408 7.65 -10.17 -17.77
C ARG A 408 9.15 -10.04 -17.56
N TYR A 409 9.58 -9.40 -16.49
CA TYR A 409 10.99 -9.11 -16.20
C TYR A 409 11.62 -10.08 -15.19
N ARG A 410 10.86 -11.06 -14.70
CA ARG A 410 11.32 -12.03 -13.71
C ARG A 410 11.26 -13.45 -14.28
N LEU A 411 12.44 -14.02 -14.41
CA LEU A 411 12.64 -15.43 -14.74
C LEU A 411 12.52 -16.27 -13.48
#